data_6553fe567a4652bd290ca020e39db084
#
_entry.id   6553fe567a4652bd290ca020e39db084
#
_cell.length_a   1.000
_cell.length_b   1.000
_cell.length_c   1.000
_cell.angle_alpha   90.00
_cell.angle_beta   90.00
_cell.angle_gamma   90.00
#
_symmetry.space_group_name_H-M   'P 1'
#
loop_
_entity.id
_entity.type
_entity.pdbx_description
1 polymer ?
#
loop_
_entity_poly.entity_id
_entity_poly.type
_entity_poly.pdbx_seq_one_letter_code
_entity_poly.pdbx_strand_id
1 'polypeptide(L)'
;RVYHEESFYQNTRDPYSIALSLDNKKSLVVNPKRLVPRGYEKVTKQKASWRKANACSSVICEMHIRDFSISETSGVKKSYRGTYLGACQKGTRNAQGDVTGFDYLKRMGYNYVQLQPVFDHHKTYDKDGKLLYNWGYDPENYNVPDRQFVADQKNPVAPILELKKMIQTYHEAGIGVIMDVVYNHTYSSYSSPFQLSVPAYYYRMHDNGSFQDGSGCGNETASEKEMYRKYMIDSLTYWAEEFGVDGFRFDLMGLHDVATMNAIRSAMDDIDPRILLYGEGWDMGIGLPVDQKGKKDNAALMPRIGFFNDNARDAVKGAEVYGYINNGYVSGAPLEDQIAKSLLGSRGFVNYLMPGQVLNYIEAHDNYNLNDLMHHLHPHDSPEDIEKRIYLANALNLSMQGMCFMQLGQEFQRSKMVATGEDGNYTEADVKRAMNSYNAPDAVNQVDWNQVTLKKDLVAKVAKLIERKQTVQEFSYRSYADIYDNLYVAKAEYDSGIVELHISGKLRKTFVFDNMKKDLEIY
;
A
#
# COMPACT_ATOMS: atom_id res chain seq x y z
N ARG A 1 -21.51 18.97 -21.20
CA ARG A 1 -21.36 20.43 -21.34
C ARG A 1 -21.88 21.06 -20.07
N VAL A 2 -21.09 21.92 -19.45
CA VAL A 2 -21.44 22.65 -18.23
C VAL A 2 -21.58 24.13 -18.58
N TYR A 3 -22.60 24.80 -18.07
CA TYR A 3 -22.81 26.22 -18.20
C TYR A 3 -22.33 26.93 -16.96
N HIS A 4 -21.44 27.90 -17.13
CA HIS A 4 -21.10 28.88 -16.10
C HIS A 4 -21.50 30.26 -16.62
N GLU A 5 -22.28 31.00 -15.84
CA GLU A 5 -22.71 32.39 -16.08
C GLU A 5 -22.63 32.87 -17.53
N GLU A 6 -23.78 33.05 -18.11
CA GLU A 6 -24.14 33.68 -19.40
C GLU A 6 -23.46 33.23 -20.70
N SER A 7 -22.31 32.52 -20.73
CA SER A 7 -21.74 32.18 -22.05
C SER A 7 -20.55 31.19 -22.07
N PHE A 8 -20.26 30.41 -21.04
CA PHE A 8 -19.17 29.43 -21.10
C PHE A 8 -19.66 27.99 -21.26
N TYR A 9 -19.36 27.38 -22.41
CA TYR A 9 -19.44 25.93 -22.60
C TYR A 9 -18.11 25.31 -22.28
N GLN A 10 -18.03 24.52 -21.20
CA GLN A 10 -16.87 23.65 -21.01
C GLN A 10 -17.26 22.20 -21.34
N ASN A 11 -16.45 21.57 -22.18
CA ASN A 11 -16.54 20.12 -22.37
C ASN A 11 -15.71 19.48 -21.27
N THR A 12 -16.36 18.69 -20.41
CA THR A 12 -15.69 17.91 -19.38
C THR A 12 -16.20 16.48 -19.39
N ARG A 13 -15.40 15.58 -18.88
CA ARG A 13 -15.85 14.24 -18.48
C ARG A 13 -16.76 14.39 -17.26
N ASP A 14 -17.64 13.42 -17.05
CA ASP A 14 -18.42 13.33 -15.83
C ASP A 14 -17.52 12.85 -14.69
N PRO A 15 -17.43 13.52 -13.53
CA PRO A 15 -16.69 13.02 -12.36
C PRO A 15 -17.12 11.61 -11.92
N TYR A 16 -18.37 11.24 -12.15
CA TYR A 16 -18.92 9.91 -11.87
C TYR A 16 -18.74 8.89 -13.00
N SER A 17 -17.99 9.22 -14.07
CA SER A 17 -17.72 8.25 -15.13
C SER A 17 -17.08 6.99 -14.60
N ILE A 18 -17.59 5.83 -15.03
CA ILE A 18 -17.05 4.50 -14.72
C ILE A 18 -16.36 3.85 -15.91
N ALA A 19 -16.45 4.45 -17.08
CA ALA A 19 -15.77 4.04 -18.31
C ALA A 19 -15.50 5.23 -19.22
N LEU A 20 -14.43 5.17 -20.00
CA LEU A 20 -14.01 6.21 -20.92
C LEU A 20 -13.85 5.65 -22.34
N SER A 21 -13.96 6.55 -23.35
CA SER A 21 -13.57 6.26 -24.72
C SER A 21 -12.07 5.89 -24.81
N LEU A 22 -11.66 5.25 -25.92
CA LEU A 22 -10.27 4.79 -26.11
C LEU A 22 -9.24 5.91 -26.03
N ASP A 23 -9.63 7.14 -26.34
CA ASP A 23 -8.80 8.35 -26.24
C ASP A 23 -8.91 9.08 -24.90
N ASN A 24 -9.60 8.50 -23.92
CA ASN A 24 -9.89 9.05 -22.60
C ASN A 24 -10.59 10.42 -22.58
N LYS A 25 -11.15 10.88 -23.72
CA LYS A 25 -11.74 12.23 -23.82
C LYS A 25 -13.24 12.29 -23.51
N LYS A 26 -13.91 11.15 -23.51
CA LYS A 26 -15.38 11.09 -23.36
C LYS A 26 -15.78 10.04 -22.34
N SER A 27 -16.75 10.38 -21.50
CA SER A 27 -17.46 9.42 -20.67
C SER A 27 -18.29 8.46 -21.52
N LEU A 28 -18.25 7.17 -21.22
CA LEU A 28 -19.09 6.16 -21.83
C LEU A 28 -20.27 5.82 -20.92
N VAL A 29 -21.46 5.75 -21.49
CA VAL A 29 -22.64 5.23 -20.81
C VAL A 29 -22.64 3.71 -20.93
N VAL A 30 -22.40 3.02 -19.82
CA VAL A 30 -22.34 1.56 -19.76
C VAL A 30 -23.22 1.03 -18.63
N ASN A 31 -23.63 -0.23 -18.74
CA ASN A 31 -24.34 -0.91 -17.65
C ASN A 31 -23.35 -1.83 -16.89
N PRO A 32 -22.86 -1.45 -15.69
CA PRO A 32 -21.85 -2.21 -14.97
C PRO A 32 -22.31 -3.63 -14.59
N LYS A 33 -23.61 -3.85 -14.41
CA LYS A 33 -24.19 -5.17 -14.11
C LYS A 33 -24.04 -6.18 -15.27
N ARG A 34 -23.84 -5.68 -16.51
CA ARG A 34 -23.59 -6.52 -17.70
C ARG A 34 -22.09 -6.67 -18.00
N LEU A 35 -21.25 -5.86 -17.35
CA LEU A 35 -19.80 -5.87 -17.53
C LEU A 35 -19.16 -6.75 -16.46
N VAL A 36 -19.38 -8.06 -16.59
CA VAL A 36 -18.87 -9.07 -15.67
C VAL A 36 -18.16 -10.19 -16.46
N PRO A 37 -17.03 -10.68 -15.98
CA PRO A 37 -16.36 -11.82 -16.62
C PRO A 37 -17.19 -13.10 -16.47
N ARG A 38 -16.93 -14.08 -17.35
CA ARG A 38 -17.63 -15.38 -17.28
C ARG A 38 -17.46 -16.03 -15.92
N GLY A 39 -18.56 -16.45 -15.32
CA GLY A 39 -18.56 -17.08 -13.99
C GLY A 39 -18.37 -16.11 -12.84
N TYR A 40 -18.51 -14.81 -13.09
CA TYR A 40 -18.40 -13.81 -12.02
C TYR A 40 -19.56 -13.93 -11.03
N GLU A 41 -19.20 -13.93 -9.75
CA GLU A 41 -20.16 -13.85 -8.66
C GLU A 41 -19.96 -12.56 -7.89
N LYS A 42 -21.05 -11.78 -7.73
CA LYS A 42 -21.00 -10.57 -6.91
C LYS A 42 -20.63 -10.93 -5.47
N VAL A 43 -19.64 -10.20 -4.93
CA VAL A 43 -19.21 -10.35 -3.55
C VAL A 43 -20.31 -9.83 -2.63
N THR A 44 -20.68 -10.65 -1.65
CA THR A 44 -21.59 -10.26 -0.57
C THR A 44 -20.94 -10.57 0.77
N LYS A 45 -21.41 -9.91 1.83
CA LYS A 45 -20.91 -10.12 3.20
C LYS A 45 -20.86 -11.60 3.60
N GLN A 46 -21.86 -12.39 3.21
CA GLN A 46 -21.95 -13.81 3.53
C GLN A 46 -20.93 -14.67 2.76
N LYS A 47 -20.63 -14.28 1.51
CA LYS A 47 -19.70 -15.00 0.64
C LYS A 47 -18.24 -14.62 0.85
N ALA A 48 -17.94 -13.44 1.42
CA ALA A 48 -16.58 -12.92 1.59
C ALA A 48 -15.84 -13.57 2.78
N SER A 49 -15.64 -14.88 2.71
CA SER A 49 -14.95 -15.65 3.76
C SER A 49 -13.47 -15.29 3.92
N TRP A 50 -12.84 -14.74 2.90
CA TRP A 50 -11.45 -14.24 2.93
C TRP A 50 -11.29 -12.98 3.77
N ARG A 51 -12.33 -12.15 3.96
CA ARG A 51 -12.29 -10.97 4.83
C ARG A 51 -12.11 -11.40 6.28
N LYS A 52 -11.03 -10.96 6.89
CA LYS A 52 -10.70 -11.36 8.27
C LYS A 52 -11.60 -10.65 9.29
N ALA A 53 -12.18 -11.42 10.20
CA ALA A 53 -12.91 -10.87 11.35
C ALA A 53 -11.98 -10.19 12.36
N ASN A 54 -10.69 -10.53 12.34
CA ASN A 54 -9.65 -9.90 13.14
C ASN A 54 -8.66 -9.19 12.20
N ALA A 55 -8.73 -7.86 12.14
CA ALA A 55 -7.82 -7.07 11.33
C ALA A 55 -6.34 -7.28 11.72
N CYS A 56 -6.04 -7.53 13.02
CA CYS A 56 -4.67 -7.72 13.51
C CYS A 56 -3.98 -8.97 12.94
N SER A 57 -4.73 -9.92 12.37
CA SER A 57 -4.17 -11.09 11.67
C SER A 57 -3.92 -10.85 10.18
N SER A 58 -4.12 -9.61 9.70
CA SER A 58 -3.89 -9.28 8.29
C SER A 58 -2.39 -9.15 8.01
N VAL A 59 -1.95 -9.83 6.95
CA VAL A 59 -0.63 -9.65 6.33
C VAL A 59 -0.87 -9.22 4.89
N ILE A 60 -0.58 -7.96 4.62
CA ILE A 60 -0.91 -7.24 3.39
C ILE A 60 0.34 -7.15 2.53
N CYS A 61 0.25 -7.58 1.27
CA CYS A 61 1.32 -7.45 0.29
C CYS A 61 1.03 -6.28 -0.65
N GLU A 62 1.84 -5.23 -0.63
CA GLU A 62 1.75 -4.14 -1.59
C GLU A 62 2.35 -4.54 -2.93
N MET A 63 1.64 -4.21 -4.02
CA MET A 63 2.14 -4.45 -5.38
C MET A 63 1.61 -3.44 -6.38
N HIS A 64 2.43 -3.15 -7.40
CA HIS A 64 2.03 -2.41 -8.58
C HIS A 64 1.73 -3.40 -9.72
N ILE A 65 0.61 -3.23 -10.44
CA ILE A 65 0.15 -4.18 -11.47
C ILE A 65 1.21 -4.41 -12.56
N ARG A 66 1.87 -3.35 -13.01
CA ARG A 66 2.88 -3.45 -14.06
C ARG A 66 4.14 -4.14 -13.53
N ASP A 67 4.68 -3.68 -12.41
CA ASP A 67 5.94 -4.18 -11.82
C ASP A 67 5.89 -5.67 -11.53
N PHE A 68 4.72 -6.13 -11.08
CA PHE A 68 4.46 -7.51 -10.70
C PHE A 68 4.79 -8.52 -11.80
N SER A 69 4.51 -8.17 -13.07
CA SER A 69 4.56 -9.15 -14.14
C SER A 69 5.24 -8.69 -15.43
N ILE A 70 5.75 -7.44 -15.51
CA ILE A 70 6.35 -6.91 -16.73
C ILE A 70 7.68 -7.60 -17.08
N SER A 71 8.46 -7.99 -16.06
CA SER A 71 9.71 -8.72 -16.24
C SER A 71 9.49 -10.09 -16.89
N GLU A 72 10.44 -10.49 -17.75
CA GLU A 72 10.46 -11.85 -18.32
C GLU A 72 10.61 -12.94 -17.27
N THR A 73 11.29 -12.61 -16.16
CA THR A 73 11.50 -13.53 -15.04
C THR A 73 10.21 -13.91 -14.33
N SER A 74 9.10 -13.17 -14.55
CA SER A 74 7.78 -13.50 -14.01
C SER A 74 7.19 -14.82 -14.56
N GLY A 75 7.64 -15.27 -15.73
CA GLY A 75 7.04 -16.42 -16.43
C GLY A 75 5.63 -16.16 -16.97
N VAL A 76 5.14 -14.92 -16.85
CA VAL A 76 3.84 -14.51 -17.38
C VAL A 76 3.89 -14.45 -18.91
N LYS A 77 2.82 -14.91 -19.57
CA LYS A 77 2.67 -14.85 -21.02
C LYS A 77 2.91 -13.41 -21.51
N LYS A 78 3.77 -13.25 -22.54
CA LYS A 78 4.20 -11.93 -23.07
C LYS A 78 3.03 -10.96 -23.29
N SER A 79 1.87 -11.43 -23.80
CA SER A 79 0.70 -10.59 -24.05
C SER A 79 -0.06 -10.14 -22.78
N TYR A 80 0.29 -10.68 -21.62
CA TYR A 80 -0.34 -10.35 -20.32
C TYR A 80 0.62 -9.65 -19.35
N ARG A 81 1.92 -9.53 -19.71
CA ARG A 81 2.89 -8.86 -18.86
C ARG A 81 2.50 -7.41 -18.58
N GLY A 82 2.55 -7.00 -17.33
CA GLY A 82 2.19 -5.66 -16.87
C GLY A 82 0.69 -5.36 -16.88
N THR A 83 -0.18 -6.38 -16.95
CA THR A 83 -1.64 -6.20 -17.02
C THR A 83 -2.37 -6.90 -15.86
N TYR A 84 -3.67 -6.56 -15.67
CA TYR A 84 -4.55 -7.24 -14.72
C TYR A 84 -4.57 -8.76 -14.94
N LEU A 85 -4.61 -9.21 -16.20
CA LEU A 85 -4.58 -10.65 -16.52
C LEU A 85 -3.23 -11.29 -16.18
N GLY A 86 -2.14 -10.56 -16.32
CA GLY A 86 -0.81 -11.00 -15.91
C GLY A 86 -0.69 -11.12 -14.39
N ALA A 87 -1.28 -10.17 -13.65
CA ALA A 87 -1.27 -10.18 -12.19
C ALA A 87 -2.06 -11.34 -11.57
N CYS A 88 -2.94 -12.01 -12.33
CA CYS A 88 -3.72 -13.17 -11.87
C CYS A 88 -3.49 -14.45 -12.67
N GLN A 89 -2.44 -14.49 -13.53
CA GLN A 89 -2.09 -15.69 -14.28
C GLN A 89 -1.58 -16.78 -13.34
N LYS A 90 -2.23 -17.97 -13.38
CA LYS A 90 -1.84 -19.14 -12.59
C LYS A 90 -0.75 -19.95 -13.32
N GLY A 91 0.04 -20.72 -12.56
CA GLY A 91 1.04 -21.67 -13.08
C GLY A 91 2.34 -21.02 -13.58
N THR A 92 2.59 -19.76 -13.24
CA THR A 92 3.80 -19.07 -13.66
C THR A 92 5.04 -19.53 -12.89
N ARG A 93 6.16 -19.58 -13.60
CA ARG A 93 7.47 -19.98 -13.05
C ARG A 93 8.58 -19.17 -13.70
N ASN A 94 9.67 -18.95 -12.96
CA ASN A 94 10.89 -18.39 -13.52
C ASN A 94 11.67 -19.46 -14.33
N ALA A 95 12.80 -19.08 -14.89
CA ALA A 95 13.62 -19.96 -15.71
C ALA A 95 14.20 -21.16 -14.93
N GLN A 96 14.32 -21.05 -13.60
CA GLN A 96 14.80 -22.11 -12.72
C GLN A 96 13.68 -23.06 -12.28
N GLY A 97 12.43 -22.80 -12.66
CA GLY A 97 11.26 -23.60 -12.34
C GLY A 97 10.59 -23.26 -11.02
N ASP A 98 11.05 -22.23 -10.30
CA ASP A 98 10.41 -21.78 -9.06
C ASP A 98 9.12 -21.00 -9.34
N VAL A 99 8.15 -21.15 -8.42
CA VAL A 99 6.82 -20.52 -8.52
C VAL A 99 6.95 -19.00 -8.40
N THR A 100 6.27 -18.29 -9.31
CA THR A 100 6.25 -16.82 -9.39
C THR A 100 4.83 -16.27 -9.39
N GLY A 101 4.70 -14.96 -9.40
CA GLY A 101 3.43 -14.27 -9.64
C GLY A 101 2.33 -14.63 -8.64
N PHE A 102 1.11 -14.82 -9.14
CA PHE A 102 -0.07 -15.08 -8.32
C PHE A 102 0.08 -16.31 -7.39
N ASP A 103 0.62 -17.41 -7.91
CA ASP A 103 0.77 -18.63 -7.11
C ASP A 103 1.87 -18.48 -6.04
N TYR A 104 2.84 -17.59 -6.24
CA TYR A 104 3.83 -17.21 -5.23
C TYR A 104 3.16 -16.51 -4.04
N LEU A 105 2.31 -15.50 -4.28
CA LEU A 105 1.58 -14.80 -3.21
C LEU A 105 0.76 -15.77 -2.37
N LYS A 106 0.08 -16.71 -3.03
CA LYS A 106 -0.67 -17.78 -2.37
C LYS A 106 0.23 -18.68 -1.52
N ARG A 107 1.40 -19.06 -2.04
CA ARG A 107 2.38 -19.90 -1.34
C ARG A 107 2.96 -19.20 -0.12
N MET A 108 3.21 -17.90 -0.21
CA MET A 108 3.69 -17.08 0.91
C MET A 108 2.66 -16.93 2.02
N GLY A 109 1.37 -17.10 1.71
CA GLY A 109 0.29 -17.01 2.67
C GLY A 109 -0.19 -15.58 2.93
N TYR A 110 0.09 -14.61 2.05
CA TYR A 110 -0.53 -13.30 2.13
C TYR A 110 -2.05 -13.43 2.09
N ASN A 111 -2.74 -12.79 3.02
CA ASN A 111 -4.20 -12.83 3.05
C ASN A 111 -4.86 -11.58 2.46
N TYR A 112 -4.08 -10.56 2.15
CA TYR A 112 -4.48 -9.42 1.34
C TYR A 112 -3.37 -8.99 0.39
N VAL A 113 -3.78 -8.44 -0.75
CA VAL A 113 -2.91 -7.63 -1.60
C VAL A 113 -3.42 -6.20 -1.62
N GLN A 114 -2.52 -5.22 -1.49
CA GLN A 114 -2.80 -3.82 -1.75
C GLN A 114 -2.27 -3.47 -3.13
N LEU A 115 -3.16 -3.00 -3.99
CA LEU A 115 -2.80 -2.51 -5.31
C LEU A 115 -2.46 -1.03 -5.22
N GLN A 116 -1.25 -0.62 -5.64
CA GLN A 116 -0.98 0.77 -5.96
C GLN A 116 -2.05 1.27 -6.95
N PRO A 117 -2.26 2.60 -7.13
CA PRO A 117 -3.47 3.10 -7.78
C PRO A 117 -3.80 2.41 -9.11
N VAL A 118 -5.04 1.90 -9.23
CA VAL A 118 -5.55 1.20 -10.42
C VAL A 118 -6.70 1.95 -11.10
N PHE A 119 -7.05 3.13 -10.62
CA PHE A 119 -7.96 4.04 -11.32
C PHE A 119 -7.20 4.88 -12.35
N ASP A 120 -7.94 5.48 -13.29
CA ASP A 120 -7.37 6.26 -14.38
C ASP A 120 -6.63 7.49 -13.87
N HIS A 121 -5.34 7.56 -14.16
CA HIS A 121 -4.43 8.64 -13.82
C HIS A 121 -3.80 9.25 -15.06
N HIS A 122 -3.08 10.36 -14.91
CA HIS A 122 -2.44 11.06 -16.00
C HIS A 122 -1.43 10.19 -16.76
N LYS A 123 -1.40 10.35 -18.07
CA LYS A 123 -0.50 9.61 -18.97
C LYS A 123 0.51 10.56 -19.60
N THR A 124 1.78 10.29 -19.37
CA THR A 124 2.90 11.00 -20.00
C THR A 124 3.49 10.13 -21.09
N TYR A 125 3.81 10.73 -22.23
CA TYR A 125 4.41 10.05 -23.37
C TYR A 125 5.77 10.67 -23.69
N ASP A 126 6.72 9.83 -24.13
CA ASP A 126 7.99 10.32 -24.65
C ASP A 126 7.81 10.96 -26.06
N LYS A 127 8.93 11.47 -26.60
CA LYS A 127 8.97 12.09 -27.95
C LYS A 127 8.55 11.16 -29.08
N ASP A 128 8.64 9.86 -28.89
CA ASP A 128 8.31 8.82 -29.87
C ASP A 128 6.88 8.27 -29.65
N GLY A 129 6.12 8.85 -28.72
CA GLY A 129 4.74 8.48 -28.39
C GLY A 129 4.61 7.22 -27.54
N LYS A 130 5.68 6.76 -26.91
CA LYS A 130 5.65 5.62 -25.98
C LYS A 130 5.21 6.10 -24.62
N LEU A 131 4.26 5.38 -24.01
CA LEU A 131 3.79 5.63 -22.64
C LEU A 131 4.95 5.45 -21.66
N LEU A 132 5.17 6.49 -20.84
CA LEU A 132 6.14 6.46 -19.75
C LEU A 132 5.54 5.78 -18.52
N TYR A 133 6.41 5.25 -17.67
CA TYR A 133 6.03 4.64 -16.41
C TYR A 133 5.53 5.70 -15.42
N ASN A 134 4.51 5.35 -14.62
CA ASN A 134 4.02 6.15 -13.51
C ASN A 134 3.41 5.20 -12.46
N TRP A 135 3.63 5.47 -11.16
CA TRP A 135 3.00 4.71 -10.08
C TRP A 135 1.48 4.84 -10.05
N GLY A 136 0.93 5.97 -10.53
CA GLY A 136 -0.52 6.20 -10.58
C GLY A 136 -1.06 7.21 -9.59
N TYR A 137 -0.22 7.93 -8.86
CA TYR A 137 -0.66 8.96 -7.90
C TYR A 137 -0.98 10.33 -8.54
N ASP A 138 -1.34 10.32 -9.81
CA ASP A 138 -1.76 11.48 -10.62
C ASP A 138 -3.23 11.32 -11.07
N PRO A 139 -4.23 11.32 -10.15
CA PRO A 139 -5.61 10.93 -10.46
C PRO A 139 -6.32 11.89 -11.41
N GLU A 140 -7.00 11.33 -12.41
CA GLU A 140 -7.89 12.06 -13.32
C GLU A 140 -9.35 11.60 -13.23
N ASN A 141 -9.62 10.28 -13.18
CA ASN A 141 -10.98 9.73 -13.14
C ASN A 141 -11.06 8.58 -12.10
N TYR A 142 -11.51 8.90 -10.90
CA TYR A 142 -11.46 8.02 -9.72
C TYR A 142 -12.29 6.74 -9.81
N ASN A 143 -13.32 6.70 -10.68
CA ASN A 143 -14.22 5.54 -10.81
C ASN A 143 -13.93 4.69 -12.06
N VAL A 144 -12.88 5.01 -12.81
CA VAL A 144 -12.52 4.30 -14.05
C VAL A 144 -11.28 3.46 -13.79
N PRO A 145 -11.32 2.12 -13.97
CA PRO A 145 -10.11 1.30 -13.94
C PRO A 145 -9.13 1.70 -15.04
N ASP A 146 -7.85 1.74 -14.73
CA ASP A 146 -6.84 2.25 -15.65
C ASP A 146 -6.64 1.34 -16.86
N ARG A 147 -6.70 1.95 -18.04
CA ARG A 147 -6.50 1.27 -19.32
C ARG A 147 -5.06 0.79 -19.54
N GLN A 148 -4.06 1.41 -18.93
CA GLN A 148 -2.67 0.97 -19.14
C GLN A 148 -2.43 -0.47 -18.70
N PHE A 149 -3.25 -0.97 -17.77
CA PHE A 149 -3.13 -2.31 -17.21
C PHE A 149 -4.00 -3.38 -17.89
N VAL A 150 -4.55 -3.11 -19.08
CA VAL A 150 -5.35 -4.12 -19.79
C VAL A 150 -4.55 -4.82 -20.90
N ALA A 151 -4.89 -6.07 -21.14
CA ALA A 151 -4.37 -6.83 -22.27
C ALA A 151 -5.10 -6.50 -23.58
N ASP A 152 -6.42 -6.25 -23.52
CA ASP A 152 -7.22 -5.86 -24.69
C ASP A 152 -7.35 -4.34 -24.81
N GLN A 153 -6.35 -3.72 -25.44
CA GLN A 153 -6.30 -2.26 -25.64
C GLN A 153 -7.38 -1.70 -26.59
N LYS A 154 -8.05 -2.56 -27.36
CA LYS A 154 -9.05 -2.12 -28.36
C LYS A 154 -10.47 -2.08 -27.81
N ASN A 155 -10.72 -2.69 -26.69
CA ASN A 155 -12.03 -2.75 -26.05
C ASN A 155 -12.16 -1.65 -24.99
N PRO A 156 -13.07 -0.68 -25.11
CA PRO A 156 -13.21 0.41 -24.15
C PRO A 156 -13.68 -0.04 -22.77
N VAL A 157 -14.26 -1.23 -22.63
CA VAL A 157 -14.72 -1.77 -21.34
C VAL A 157 -13.82 -2.87 -20.79
N ALA A 158 -12.71 -3.20 -21.47
CA ALA A 158 -11.73 -4.16 -20.98
C ALA A 158 -11.20 -3.84 -19.55
N PRO A 159 -10.97 -2.56 -19.19
CA PRO A 159 -10.51 -2.24 -17.84
C PRO A 159 -11.42 -2.79 -16.74
N ILE A 160 -12.74 -2.67 -16.90
CA ILE A 160 -13.72 -3.19 -15.94
C ILE A 160 -13.70 -4.72 -15.92
N LEU A 161 -13.68 -5.36 -17.09
CA LEU A 161 -13.77 -6.83 -17.20
C LEU A 161 -12.51 -7.50 -16.66
N GLU A 162 -11.33 -6.99 -17.02
CA GLU A 162 -10.06 -7.59 -16.63
C GLU A 162 -9.76 -7.37 -15.15
N LEU A 163 -10.03 -6.19 -14.58
CA LEU A 163 -9.88 -5.94 -13.15
C LEU A 163 -10.85 -6.80 -12.32
N LYS A 164 -12.13 -6.91 -12.72
CA LYS A 164 -13.09 -7.82 -12.07
C LYS A 164 -12.60 -9.28 -12.14
N LYS A 165 -12.02 -9.71 -13.27
CA LYS A 165 -11.46 -11.07 -13.41
C LYS A 165 -10.28 -11.30 -12.48
N MET A 166 -9.40 -10.32 -12.36
CA MET A 166 -8.27 -10.38 -11.45
C MET A 166 -8.75 -10.51 -10.00
N ILE A 167 -9.60 -9.59 -9.53
CA ILE A 167 -10.12 -9.60 -8.15
C ILE A 167 -10.84 -10.92 -7.85
N GLN A 168 -11.69 -11.42 -8.76
CA GLN A 168 -12.34 -12.71 -8.61
C GLN A 168 -11.32 -13.85 -8.41
N THR A 169 -10.22 -13.84 -9.18
CA THR A 169 -9.18 -14.88 -9.06
C THR A 169 -8.48 -14.85 -7.70
N TYR A 170 -8.24 -13.67 -7.14
CA TYR A 170 -7.70 -13.50 -5.79
C TYR A 170 -8.69 -14.00 -4.73
N HIS A 171 -9.97 -13.66 -4.83
CA HIS A 171 -11.02 -14.14 -3.92
C HIS A 171 -11.17 -15.66 -3.94
N GLU A 172 -11.12 -16.30 -5.12
CA GLU A 172 -11.12 -17.76 -5.27
C GLU A 172 -9.94 -18.42 -4.53
N ALA A 173 -8.83 -17.71 -4.35
CA ALA A 173 -7.68 -18.18 -3.58
C ALA A 173 -7.73 -17.81 -2.08
N GLY A 174 -8.77 -17.11 -1.64
CA GLY A 174 -8.91 -16.66 -0.26
C GLY A 174 -8.10 -15.40 0.07
N ILE A 175 -7.69 -14.64 -0.95
CA ILE A 175 -6.91 -13.40 -0.82
C ILE A 175 -7.84 -12.21 -1.08
N GLY A 176 -7.93 -11.28 -0.12
CA GLY A 176 -8.66 -10.02 -0.29
C GLY A 176 -7.86 -9.00 -1.09
N VAL A 177 -8.55 -8.04 -1.71
CA VAL A 177 -7.94 -6.99 -2.52
C VAL A 177 -8.23 -5.62 -1.92
N ILE A 178 -7.18 -4.86 -1.67
CA ILE A 178 -7.22 -3.49 -1.14
C ILE A 178 -6.80 -2.55 -2.26
N MET A 179 -7.52 -1.45 -2.42
CA MET A 179 -7.16 -0.39 -3.36
C MET A 179 -6.48 0.76 -2.64
N ASP A 180 -5.41 1.25 -3.24
CA ASP A 180 -4.83 2.54 -2.91
C ASP A 180 -5.65 3.65 -3.58
N VAL A 181 -6.12 4.62 -2.81
CA VAL A 181 -7.01 5.70 -3.27
C VAL A 181 -6.44 7.07 -2.94
N VAL A 182 -6.40 7.93 -3.96
CA VAL A 182 -5.75 9.25 -3.93
C VAL A 182 -6.80 10.34 -4.04
N TYR A 183 -7.65 10.50 -3.00
CA TYR A 183 -8.68 11.54 -3.00
C TYR A 183 -8.18 12.91 -2.55
N ASN A 184 -6.95 13.00 -2.07
CA ASN A 184 -6.38 14.21 -1.48
C ASN A 184 -6.02 15.30 -2.50
N HIS A 185 -5.83 14.95 -3.78
CA HIS A 185 -5.55 15.89 -4.88
C HIS A 185 -6.03 15.34 -6.23
N THR A 186 -5.96 16.15 -7.29
CA THR A 186 -6.13 15.74 -8.68
C THR A 186 -4.86 16.08 -9.46
N TYR A 187 -4.57 15.36 -10.55
CA TYR A 187 -3.43 15.67 -11.41
C TYR A 187 -3.36 17.15 -11.79
N SER A 188 -4.50 17.72 -12.18
CA SER A 188 -4.58 19.14 -12.51
C SER A 188 -5.83 19.78 -11.89
N SER A 189 -5.64 20.75 -11.03
CA SER A 189 -6.73 21.55 -10.48
C SER A 189 -7.50 22.32 -11.55
N TYR A 190 -6.83 22.74 -12.64
CA TYR A 190 -7.44 23.56 -13.69
C TYR A 190 -8.30 22.79 -14.69
N SER A 191 -7.92 21.54 -15.01
CA SER A 191 -8.59 20.73 -16.04
C SER A 191 -9.35 19.53 -15.47
N SER A 192 -9.40 19.37 -14.16
CA SER A 192 -10.13 18.27 -13.54
C SER A 192 -11.64 18.36 -13.83
N PRO A 193 -12.35 17.23 -13.95
CA PRO A 193 -13.81 17.23 -14.08
C PRO A 193 -14.51 17.98 -12.95
N PHE A 194 -13.95 18.01 -11.74
CA PHE A 194 -14.49 18.76 -10.60
C PHE A 194 -14.46 20.26 -10.83
N GLN A 195 -13.29 20.78 -11.18
CA GLN A 195 -13.12 22.22 -11.41
C GLN A 195 -13.94 22.71 -12.60
N LEU A 196 -13.99 21.90 -13.67
CA LEU A 196 -14.75 22.22 -14.87
C LEU A 196 -16.27 22.13 -14.65
N SER A 197 -16.72 21.36 -13.65
CA SER A 197 -18.14 21.24 -13.31
C SER A 197 -18.60 22.33 -12.34
N VAL A 198 -17.86 22.54 -11.23
CA VAL A 198 -18.17 23.54 -10.21
C VAL A 198 -16.86 24.20 -9.75
N PRO A 199 -16.46 25.31 -10.40
CA PRO A 199 -15.19 25.97 -10.09
C PRO A 199 -15.02 26.31 -8.61
N ALA A 200 -13.81 26.07 -8.09
CA ALA A 200 -13.37 26.39 -6.73
C ALA A 200 -14.13 25.68 -5.59
N TYR A 201 -15.15 24.86 -5.88
CA TYR A 201 -15.91 24.19 -4.81
C TYR A 201 -15.18 23.00 -4.19
N TYR A 202 -14.58 22.15 -5.00
CA TYR A 202 -14.04 20.85 -4.57
C TYR A 202 -12.61 20.95 -4.01
N TYR A 203 -12.01 22.14 -4.05
CA TYR A 203 -10.63 22.37 -3.60
C TYR A 203 -10.59 23.32 -2.43
N ARG A 204 -9.55 23.22 -1.62
CA ARG A 204 -9.20 24.24 -0.64
C ARG A 204 -8.49 25.39 -1.33
N MET A 205 -8.91 26.58 -1.02
CA MET A 205 -8.42 27.80 -1.66
C MET A 205 -7.83 28.74 -0.61
N HIS A 206 -6.81 29.49 -0.99
CA HIS A 206 -6.37 30.68 -0.25
C HIS A 206 -7.34 31.84 -0.48
N ASP A 207 -7.31 32.83 0.41
CA ASP A 207 -8.15 34.02 0.30
C ASP A 207 -7.92 34.81 -1.01
N ASN A 208 -6.73 34.70 -1.60
CA ASN A 208 -6.40 35.31 -2.88
C ASN A 208 -6.90 34.52 -4.11
N GLY A 209 -7.63 33.44 -3.91
CA GLY A 209 -8.19 32.59 -4.97
C GLY A 209 -7.21 31.59 -5.58
N SER A 210 -6.00 31.42 -5.05
CA SER A 210 -5.10 30.33 -5.46
C SER A 210 -5.43 29.03 -4.72
N PHE A 211 -5.09 27.89 -5.33
CA PHE A 211 -5.25 26.58 -4.70
C PHE A 211 -4.27 26.39 -3.54
N GLN A 212 -4.74 25.81 -2.42
CA GLN A 212 -3.85 25.29 -1.39
C GLN A 212 -3.17 24.00 -1.91
N ASP A 213 -1.97 23.74 -1.40
CA ASP A 213 -1.13 22.61 -1.84
C ASP A 213 -0.50 21.87 -0.67
N GLY A 214 -1.32 21.37 0.24
CA GLY A 214 -0.85 20.51 1.32
C GLY A 214 -0.39 19.13 0.83
N SER A 215 -0.77 18.72 -0.38
CA SER A 215 -0.35 17.47 -1.00
C SER A 215 1.08 17.53 -1.57
N GLY A 216 1.57 18.73 -1.89
CA GLY A 216 2.81 18.90 -2.66
C GLY A 216 2.67 18.56 -4.16
N CYS A 217 1.43 18.36 -4.64
CA CYS A 217 1.10 17.99 -6.03
C CYS A 217 0.39 19.13 -6.79
N GLY A 218 0.44 20.35 -6.29
CA GLY A 218 -0.13 21.55 -6.90
C GLY A 218 -1.57 21.88 -6.52
N ASN A 219 -2.23 21.05 -5.73
CA ASN A 219 -3.57 21.30 -5.20
C ASN A 219 -3.92 20.36 -4.06
N GLU A 220 -4.96 20.70 -3.30
CA GLU A 220 -5.60 19.77 -2.35
C GLU A 220 -7.12 19.87 -2.43
N THR A 221 -7.79 18.72 -2.29
CA THR A 221 -9.24 18.63 -2.28
C THR A 221 -9.81 18.96 -0.91
N ALA A 222 -11.06 19.40 -0.87
CA ALA A 222 -11.77 19.82 0.34
C ALA A 222 -12.75 18.74 0.80
N SER A 223 -12.27 17.73 1.53
CA SER A 223 -13.10 16.60 2.00
C SER A 223 -14.21 17.03 2.96
N GLU A 224 -14.04 18.14 3.67
CA GLU A 224 -15.05 18.76 4.55
C GLU A 224 -16.24 19.34 3.77
N LYS A 225 -16.11 19.58 2.47
CA LYS A 225 -17.21 20.01 1.60
C LYS A 225 -18.19 18.87 1.37
N GLU A 226 -19.47 19.13 1.63
CA GLU A 226 -20.54 18.12 1.62
C GLU A 226 -20.58 17.29 0.32
N MET A 227 -20.51 17.94 -0.85
CA MET A 227 -20.58 17.24 -2.13
C MET A 227 -19.31 16.47 -2.46
N TYR A 228 -18.12 16.88 -1.95
CA TYR A 228 -16.92 16.08 -2.13
C TYR A 228 -16.90 14.87 -1.20
N ARG A 229 -17.31 15.04 0.07
CA ARG A 229 -17.56 13.92 0.99
C ARG A 229 -18.52 12.89 0.39
N LYS A 230 -19.64 13.38 -0.16
CA LYS A 230 -20.61 12.51 -0.85
C LYS A 230 -19.93 11.76 -2.00
N TYR A 231 -19.16 12.45 -2.83
CA TYR A 231 -18.44 11.85 -3.94
C TYR A 231 -17.48 10.74 -3.47
N MET A 232 -16.68 10.99 -2.43
CA MET A 232 -15.76 9.99 -1.88
C MET A 232 -16.53 8.74 -1.41
N ILE A 233 -17.63 8.92 -0.70
CA ILE A 233 -18.47 7.80 -0.21
C ILE A 233 -19.06 7.01 -1.39
N ASP A 234 -19.65 7.69 -2.35
CA ASP A 234 -20.25 7.06 -3.54
C ASP A 234 -19.20 6.26 -4.35
N SER A 235 -18.01 6.84 -4.53
CA SER A 235 -16.91 6.22 -5.24
C SER A 235 -16.41 4.95 -4.53
N LEU A 236 -16.17 5.02 -3.23
CA LEU A 236 -15.73 3.86 -2.43
C LEU A 236 -16.82 2.77 -2.38
N THR A 237 -18.08 3.16 -2.27
CA THR A 237 -19.22 2.24 -2.35
C THR A 237 -19.26 1.52 -3.69
N TYR A 238 -19.06 2.25 -4.79
CA TYR A 238 -18.98 1.67 -6.14
C TYR A 238 -17.86 0.61 -6.24
N TRP A 239 -16.66 0.92 -5.77
CA TRP A 239 -15.54 -0.03 -5.78
C TRP A 239 -15.79 -1.26 -4.91
N ALA A 240 -16.35 -1.06 -3.71
CA ALA A 240 -16.67 -2.15 -2.80
C ALA A 240 -17.79 -3.05 -3.33
N GLU A 241 -18.85 -2.46 -3.92
CA GLU A 241 -20.01 -3.23 -4.38
C GLU A 241 -19.87 -3.82 -5.78
N GLU A 242 -19.28 -3.09 -6.74
CA GLU A 242 -19.19 -3.55 -8.12
C GLU A 242 -17.94 -4.41 -8.39
N PHE A 243 -16.84 -4.17 -7.71
CA PHE A 243 -15.60 -4.95 -7.86
C PHE A 243 -15.35 -5.90 -6.70
N GLY A 244 -16.03 -5.71 -5.57
CA GLY A 244 -15.80 -6.52 -4.37
C GLY A 244 -14.52 -6.18 -3.63
N VAL A 245 -14.04 -4.95 -3.75
CA VAL A 245 -12.85 -4.46 -3.03
C VAL A 245 -13.01 -4.65 -1.52
N ASP A 246 -11.98 -5.14 -0.85
CA ASP A 246 -12.00 -5.58 0.55
C ASP A 246 -11.36 -4.59 1.52
N GLY A 247 -10.82 -3.50 1.00
CA GLY A 247 -10.24 -2.43 1.80
C GLY A 247 -9.75 -1.26 0.94
N PHE A 248 -9.46 -0.16 1.62
CA PHE A 248 -8.95 1.06 0.99
C PHE A 248 -7.80 1.63 1.81
N ARG A 249 -6.67 1.90 1.14
CA ARG A 249 -5.56 2.68 1.67
C ARG A 249 -5.69 4.11 1.17
N PHE A 250 -5.78 5.06 2.08
CA PHE A 250 -5.89 6.47 1.74
C PHE A 250 -4.49 7.10 1.69
N ASP A 251 -4.09 7.47 0.49
CA ASP A 251 -2.93 8.31 0.25
C ASP A 251 -3.11 9.66 0.96
N LEU A 252 -2.07 10.13 1.66
CA LEU A 252 -2.06 11.39 2.42
C LEU A 252 -3.37 11.60 3.22
N MET A 253 -3.81 10.59 3.97
CA MET A 253 -5.07 10.60 4.73
C MET A 253 -5.18 11.79 5.68
N GLY A 254 -4.04 12.32 6.15
CA GLY A 254 -3.98 13.49 7.01
C GLY A 254 -4.54 14.78 6.39
N LEU A 255 -4.72 14.82 5.07
CA LEU A 255 -5.37 15.92 4.36
C LEU A 255 -6.91 15.82 4.35
N HIS A 256 -7.47 14.68 4.73
CA HIS A 256 -8.92 14.52 4.89
C HIS A 256 -9.37 14.85 6.31
N ASP A 257 -10.61 15.26 6.46
CA ASP A 257 -11.17 15.56 7.78
C ASP A 257 -11.72 14.30 8.48
N VAL A 258 -11.64 14.30 9.82
CA VAL A 258 -12.11 13.22 10.70
C VAL A 258 -13.58 12.86 10.43
N ALA A 259 -14.45 13.88 10.20
CA ALA A 259 -15.88 13.63 9.98
C ALA A 259 -16.12 12.87 8.66
N THR A 260 -15.38 13.21 7.60
CA THR A 260 -15.42 12.48 6.33
C THR A 260 -14.91 11.05 6.48
N MET A 261 -13.78 10.85 7.16
CA MET A 261 -13.24 9.51 7.38
C MET A 261 -14.20 8.62 8.17
N ASN A 262 -14.87 9.16 9.21
CA ASN A 262 -15.88 8.43 9.97
C ASN A 262 -17.16 8.15 9.14
N ALA A 263 -17.57 9.08 8.28
CA ALA A 263 -18.70 8.84 7.37
C ALA A 263 -18.41 7.73 6.35
N ILE A 264 -17.18 7.69 5.81
CA ILE A 264 -16.70 6.60 4.96
C ILE A 264 -16.70 5.27 5.74
N ARG A 265 -16.20 5.25 7.00
CA ARG A 265 -16.22 4.04 7.84
C ARG A 265 -17.64 3.52 8.02
N SER A 266 -18.60 4.42 8.30
CA SER A 266 -20.01 4.05 8.45
C SER A 266 -20.58 3.44 7.15
N ALA A 267 -20.33 4.06 6.01
CA ALA A 267 -20.81 3.55 4.72
C ALA A 267 -20.21 2.17 4.38
N MET A 268 -18.95 1.93 4.70
CA MET A 268 -18.34 0.61 4.51
C MET A 268 -18.86 -0.43 5.49
N ASP A 269 -19.26 -0.03 6.70
CA ASP A 269 -19.89 -0.92 7.68
C ASP A 269 -21.26 -1.43 7.22
N ASP A 270 -22.01 -0.60 6.52
CA ASP A 270 -23.30 -0.98 5.92
C ASP A 270 -23.12 -2.09 4.87
N ILE A 271 -22.00 -2.09 4.14
CA ILE A 271 -21.67 -3.12 3.17
C ILE A 271 -21.11 -4.36 3.90
N ASP A 272 -19.99 -4.20 4.60
CA ASP A 272 -19.33 -5.24 5.40
C ASP A 272 -18.34 -4.60 6.39
N PRO A 273 -18.56 -4.71 7.72
CA PRO A 273 -17.67 -4.11 8.71
C PRO A 273 -16.24 -4.68 8.73
N ARG A 274 -15.97 -5.74 7.97
CA ARG A 274 -14.63 -6.33 7.79
C ARG A 274 -13.84 -5.66 6.66
N ILE A 275 -14.42 -4.74 5.88
CA ILE A 275 -13.69 -3.93 4.90
C ILE A 275 -12.66 -3.09 5.65
N LEU A 276 -11.40 -3.24 5.28
CA LEU A 276 -10.29 -2.54 5.93
C LEU A 276 -10.22 -1.09 5.44
N LEU A 277 -10.04 -0.15 6.36
CA LEU A 277 -9.73 1.25 6.05
C LEU A 277 -8.47 1.64 6.81
N TYR A 278 -7.49 2.18 6.12
CA TYR A 278 -6.28 2.73 6.71
C TYR A 278 -5.60 3.71 5.76
N GLY A 279 -4.64 4.47 6.25
CA GLY A 279 -3.94 5.42 5.39
C GLY A 279 -2.77 6.10 6.05
N GLU A 280 -2.21 7.05 5.32
CA GLU A 280 -1.09 7.87 5.74
C GLU A 280 -1.59 9.03 6.59
N GLY A 281 -1.51 8.85 7.89
CA GLY A 281 -1.98 9.84 8.88
C GLY A 281 -0.91 10.89 9.22
N TRP A 282 -0.24 11.45 8.23
CA TRP A 282 0.75 12.50 8.43
C TRP A 282 0.07 13.84 8.75
N ASP A 283 0.69 14.68 9.59
CA ASP A 283 0.23 16.05 9.82
C ASP A 283 0.67 16.93 8.65
N MET A 284 -0.23 17.15 7.70
CA MET A 284 0.03 17.84 6.45
C MET A 284 -0.98 18.95 6.21
N GLY A 285 -0.62 19.91 5.33
CA GLY A 285 -1.48 21.01 4.92
C GLY A 285 -1.83 21.97 6.05
N ILE A 286 -2.42 23.08 5.70
CA ILE A 286 -2.87 24.13 6.65
C ILE A 286 -4.37 24.41 6.58
N GLY A 287 -5.07 23.78 5.62
CA GLY A 287 -6.47 24.07 5.31
C GLY A 287 -7.47 23.56 6.34
N LEU A 288 -7.08 22.59 7.18
CA LEU A 288 -7.92 22.07 8.26
C LEU A 288 -7.34 22.41 9.65
N PRO A 289 -8.19 22.65 10.66
CA PRO A 289 -7.77 22.66 12.05
C PRO A 289 -7.09 21.34 12.43
N VAL A 290 -6.05 21.41 13.27
CA VAL A 290 -5.21 20.26 13.64
C VAL A 290 -6.02 19.11 14.26
N ASP A 291 -7.04 19.40 15.04
CA ASP A 291 -7.96 18.46 15.70
C ASP A 291 -9.01 17.87 14.74
N GLN A 292 -9.14 18.39 13.53
CA GLN A 292 -10.04 17.89 12.49
C GLN A 292 -9.34 17.06 11.41
N LYS A 293 -8.01 17.04 11.38
CA LYS A 293 -7.24 16.29 10.38
C LYS A 293 -7.31 14.78 10.62
N GLY A 294 -7.37 14.01 9.53
CA GLY A 294 -7.29 12.53 9.54
C GLY A 294 -5.90 12.00 9.87
N LYS A 295 -5.17 12.66 10.78
CA LYS A 295 -3.81 12.29 11.18
C LYS A 295 -3.78 11.27 12.33
N LYS A 296 -2.65 10.56 12.46
CA LYS A 296 -2.49 9.50 13.46
C LYS A 296 -2.67 9.97 14.90
N ASP A 297 -2.30 11.23 15.23
CA ASP A 297 -2.51 11.77 16.57
C ASP A 297 -3.99 11.87 16.94
N ASN A 298 -4.87 11.96 15.95
CA ASN A 298 -6.31 11.96 16.09
C ASN A 298 -6.93 10.53 15.98
N ALA A 299 -6.13 9.46 16.05
CA ALA A 299 -6.59 8.08 15.88
C ALA A 299 -7.75 7.71 16.82
N ALA A 300 -7.78 8.25 18.04
CA ALA A 300 -8.88 8.05 19.00
C ALA A 300 -10.23 8.60 18.51
N LEU A 301 -10.23 9.56 17.56
CA LEU A 301 -11.44 10.11 16.95
C LEU A 301 -11.94 9.29 15.75
N MET A 302 -11.15 8.34 15.26
CA MET A 302 -11.42 7.53 14.06
C MET A 302 -11.34 6.03 14.37
N PRO A 303 -12.26 5.50 15.19
CA PRO A 303 -12.23 4.09 15.57
C PRO A 303 -12.31 3.18 14.34
N ARG A 304 -11.49 2.11 14.32
CA ARG A 304 -11.40 1.10 13.24
C ARG A 304 -10.91 1.64 11.89
N ILE A 305 -10.22 2.79 11.88
CA ILE A 305 -9.40 3.28 10.77
C ILE A 305 -7.95 3.12 11.17
N GLY A 306 -7.16 2.46 10.34
CA GLY A 306 -5.75 2.16 10.59
C GLY A 306 -4.82 3.25 10.11
N PHE A 307 -3.60 3.26 10.65
CA PHE A 307 -2.56 4.23 10.33
C PHE A 307 -1.23 3.52 10.11
N PHE A 308 -0.49 3.92 9.09
CA PHE A 308 0.89 3.52 8.92
C PHE A 308 1.72 3.91 10.15
N ASN A 309 2.43 2.92 10.69
CA ASN A 309 3.20 3.05 11.94
C ASN A 309 4.67 3.40 11.63
N ASP A 310 4.93 4.65 11.27
CA ASP A 310 6.28 5.16 11.01
C ASP A 310 7.20 5.08 12.23
N ASN A 311 6.66 5.18 13.46
CA ASN A 311 7.43 5.01 14.67
C ASN A 311 8.11 3.62 14.73
N ALA A 312 7.37 2.56 14.37
CA ALA A 312 7.93 1.21 14.30
C ALA A 312 8.87 1.05 13.10
N ARG A 313 8.50 1.58 11.92
CA ARG A 313 9.36 1.56 10.73
C ARG A 313 10.73 2.15 11.04
N ASP A 314 10.75 3.36 11.58
CA ASP A 314 11.98 4.10 11.85
C ASP A 314 12.79 3.46 12.98
N ALA A 315 12.12 2.90 13.99
CA ALA A 315 12.79 2.14 15.04
C ALA A 315 13.47 0.87 14.50
N VAL A 316 12.86 0.16 13.56
CA VAL A 316 13.41 -1.10 13.02
C VAL A 316 14.54 -0.82 12.03
N LYS A 317 14.24 -0.10 10.93
CA LYS A 317 15.16 0.04 9.79
C LYS A 317 15.99 1.33 9.81
N GLY A 318 15.54 2.35 10.55
CA GLY A 318 16.05 3.72 10.51
C GLY A 318 15.14 4.67 9.72
N ALA A 319 15.19 5.94 10.10
CA ALA A 319 14.41 6.99 9.45
C ALA A 319 15.04 7.40 8.11
N GLU A 320 14.17 7.68 7.13
CA GLU A 320 14.51 8.19 5.79
C GLU A 320 13.64 9.43 5.52
N VAL A 321 13.93 10.53 6.21
CA VAL A 321 13.11 11.75 6.12
C VAL A 321 13.93 12.87 5.51
N TYR A 322 13.44 13.48 4.43
CA TYR A 322 14.07 14.64 3.76
C TYR A 322 15.54 14.46 3.42
N GLY A 323 15.95 13.23 3.05
CA GLY A 323 17.33 12.91 2.70
C GLY A 323 18.25 12.62 3.89
N TYR A 324 17.74 12.68 5.11
CA TYR A 324 18.45 12.18 6.30
C TYR A 324 18.17 10.70 6.49
N ILE A 325 19.23 9.91 6.59
CA ILE A 325 19.17 8.48 6.82
C ILE A 325 19.85 8.17 8.15
N ASN A 326 19.12 7.54 9.05
CA ASN A 326 19.63 7.15 10.37
C ASN A 326 19.63 5.63 10.51
N ASN A 327 20.53 5.11 11.34
CA ASN A 327 20.50 3.70 11.72
C ASN A 327 19.24 3.37 12.52
N GLY A 328 18.61 2.24 12.20
CA GLY A 328 17.59 1.63 13.05
C GLY A 328 18.17 0.55 13.94
N TYR A 329 17.30 -0.13 14.68
CA TYR A 329 17.69 -1.22 15.57
C TYR A 329 18.45 -2.33 14.83
N VAL A 330 18.00 -2.76 13.66
CA VAL A 330 18.67 -3.80 12.86
C VAL A 330 20.02 -3.36 12.29
N SER A 331 20.32 -2.06 12.38
CA SER A 331 21.58 -1.43 12.01
C SER A 331 22.45 -1.09 13.24
N GLY A 332 22.08 -1.59 14.43
CA GLY A 332 22.84 -1.44 15.67
C GLY A 332 22.55 -0.16 16.47
N ALA A 333 21.48 0.59 16.13
CA ALA A 333 21.06 1.73 16.95
C ALA A 333 20.41 1.24 18.27
N PRO A 334 20.67 1.92 19.42
CA PRO A 334 20.12 1.57 20.74
C PRO A 334 18.64 1.98 20.84
N LEU A 335 17.75 1.28 20.14
CA LEU A 335 16.33 1.58 20.03
C LEU A 335 15.43 0.51 20.67
N GLU A 336 15.96 -0.22 21.67
CA GLU A 336 15.26 -1.31 22.37
C GLU A 336 13.93 -0.86 22.97
N ASP A 337 13.85 0.36 23.51
CA ASP A 337 12.61 0.94 24.03
C ASP A 337 11.53 1.12 22.95
N GLN A 338 11.94 1.61 21.77
CA GLN A 338 11.03 1.83 20.64
C GLN A 338 10.56 0.48 20.09
N ILE A 339 11.45 -0.51 20.00
CA ILE A 339 11.10 -1.87 19.58
C ILE A 339 10.13 -2.50 20.60
N ALA A 340 10.38 -2.35 21.90
CA ALA A 340 9.49 -2.86 22.94
C ALA A 340 8.08 -2.28 22.84
N LYS A 341 7.97 -0.95 22.66
CA LYS A 341 6.66 -0.27 22.44
C LYS A 341 5.97 -0.76 21.17
N SER A 342 6.75 -0.96 20.11
CA SER A 342 6.21 -1.43 18.81
C SER A 342 5.68 -2.86 18.90
N LEU A 343 6.39 -3.77 19.57
CA LEU A 343 5.95 -5.15 19.80
C LEU A 343 4.63 -5.21 20.56
N LEU A 344 4.37 -4.28 21.49
CA LEU A 344 3.15 -4.18 22.28
C LEU A 344 2.05 -3.33 21.63
N GLY A 345 2.12 -3.07 20.30
CA GLY A 345 1.07 -2.40 19.54
C GLY A 345 1.11 -0.87 19.59
N SER A 346 2.29 -0.30 19.84
CA SER A 346 2.63 1.13 19.61
C SER A 346 1.79 2.15 20.40
N ARG A 347 0.98 1.74 21.37
CA ARG A 347 0.16 2.66 22.19
C ARG A 347 1.00 3.65 22.99
N GLY A 348 2.26 3.33 23.24
CA GLY A 348 3.21 4.24 23.87
C GLY A 348 3.69 5.42 22.98
N PHE A 349 3.36 5.41 21.68
CA PHE A 349 3.65 6.50 20.74
C PHE A 349 2.40 7.32 20.41
N VAL A 350 1.30 6.65 20.14
CA VAL A 350 0.03 7.25 19.71
C VAL A 350 -1.11 6.64 20.51
N ASN A 351 -2.12 7.43 20.86
CA ASN A 351 -3.29 6.98 21.61
C ASN A 351 -4.27 6.17 20.73
N TYR A 352 -3.82 5.01 20.25
CA TYR A 352 -4.69 4.07 19.56
C TYR A 352 -5.70 3.44 20.53
N LEU A 353 -6.96 3.32 20.11
CA LEU A 353 -8.03 2.69 20.88
C LEU A 353 -7.92 1.17 20.86
N MET A 354 -7.44 0.61 19.75
CA MET A 354 -7.31 -0.84 19.55
C MET A 354 -6.10 -1.16 18.66
N PRO A 355 -5.49 -2.34 18.81
CA PRO A 355 -4.34 -2.74 17.98
C PRO A 355 -4.63 -2.77 16.48
N GLY A 356 -5.90 -2.99 16.08
CA GLY A 356 -6.33 -2.96 14.68
C GLY A 356 -6.20 -1.59 13.98
N GLN A 357 -5.89 -0.51 14.72
CA GLN A 357 -5.55 0.79 14.14
C GLN A 357 -4.06 0.92 13.77
N VAL A 358 -3.23 -0.04 14.14
CA VAL A 358 -1.79 -0.02 13.90
C VAL A 358 -1.48 -0.85 12.66
N LEU A 359 -0.89 -0.23 11.63
CA LEU A 359 -0.38 -0.90 10.45
C LEU A 359 1.16 -0.87 10.49
N ASN A 360 1.75 -1.95 10.95
CA ASN A 360 3.21 -2.09 11.01
C ASN A 360 3.78 -2.35 9.63
N TYR A 361 4.85 -1.67 9.27
CA TYR A 361 5.58 -1.83 8.02
C TYR A 361 7.03 -1.43 8.19
N ILE A 362 7.88 -1.91 7.31
CA ILE A 362 9.31 -1.55 7.27
C ILE A 362 9.76 -1.17 5.87
N GLU A 363 8.93 -1.45 4.86
CA GLU A 363 9.17 -1.12 3.47
C GLU A 363 7.82 -0.83 2.78
N ALA A 364 7.81 0.13 1.87
CA ALA A 364 6.72 0.46 0.96
C ALA A 364 7.32 0.91 -0.38
N HIS A 365 6.48 1.30 -1.34
CA HIS A 365 6.95 1.82 -2.64
C HIS A 365 7.79 3.11 -2.50
N ASP A 366 7.50 3.94 -1.50
CA ASP A 366 8.27 5.15 -1.19
C ASP A 366 9.61 4.84 -0.54
N ASN A 367 10.60 5.71 -0.80
CA ASN A 367 11.96 5.62 -0.29
C ASN A 367 12.72 4.36 -0.76
N TYR A 368 13.79 3.99 -0.06
CA TYR A 368 14.54 2.79 -0.37
C TYR A 368 13.78 1.50 -0.08
N ASN A 369 13.97 0.49 -0.92
CA ASN A 369 13.73 -0.87 -0.49
C ASN A 369 14.63 -1.21 0.70
N LEU A 370 14.18 -2.11 1.57
CA LEU A 370 14.94 -2.51 2.76
C LEU A 370 16.35 -3.02 2.40
N ASN A 371 16.44 -3.80 1.31
CA ASN A 371 17.72 -4.28 0.80
C ASN A 371 18.66 -3.13 0.40
N ASP A 372 18.15 -2.14 -0.33
CA ASP A 372 18.95 -1.00 -0.78
C ASP A 372 19.42 -0.14 0.40
N LEU A 373 18.54 0.07 1.39
CA LEU A 373 18.88 0.78 2.62
C LEU A 373 19.97 0.05 3.43
N MET A 374 19.85 -1.27 3.58
CA MET A 374 20.85 -2.05 4.32
C MET A 374 22.22 -2.01 3.64
N HIS A 375 22.27 -2.10 2.31
CA HIS A 375 23.52 -1.93 1.58
C HIS A 375 24.09 -0.50 1.68
N HIS A 376 23.22 0.51 1.72
CA HIS A 376 23.64 1.91 1.90
C HIS A 376 24.26 2.15 3.29
N LEU A 377 23.61 1.64 4.35
CA LEU A 377 24.06 1.80 5.73
C LEU A 377 25.27 0.92 6.08
N HIS A 378 25.39 -0.22 5.42
CA HIS A 378 26.42 -1.25 5.71
C HIS A 378 27.16 -1.68 4.43
N PRO A 379 27.87 -0.76 3.75
CA PRO A 379 28.53 -1.06 2.47
C PRO A 379 29.66 -2.08 2.56
N HIS A 380 30.10 -2.41 3.77
CA HIS A 380 31.17 -3.38 4.04
C HIS A 380 30.69 -4.70 4.65
N ASP A 381 29.38 -4.82 4.95
CA ASP A 381 28.82 -6.08 5.44
C ASP A 381 28.84 -7.15 4.33
N SER A 382 29.01 -8.40 4.75
CA SER A 382 28.87 -9.53 3.83
C SER A 382 27.42 -9.66 3.34
N PRO A 383 27.19 -10.27 2.16
CA PRO A 383 25.81 -10.57 1.71
C PRO A 383 25.00 -11.37 2.72
N GLU A 384 25.66 -12.24 3.51
CA GLU A 384 25.03 -13.01 4.58
C GLU A 384 24.60 -12.12 5.74
N ASP A 385 25.41 -11.13 6.13
CA ASP A 385 25.07 -10.20 7.20
C ASP A 385 23.91 -9.27 6.80
N ILE A 386 23.89 -8.80 5.54
CA ILE A 386 22.76 -8.04 4.99
C ILE A 386 21.47 -8.89 5.04
N GLU A 387 21.53 -10.16 4.64
CA GLU A 387 20.38 -11.06 4.68
C GLU A 387 19.88 -11.31 6.10
N LYS A 388 20.79 -11.45 7.08
CA LYS A 388 20.44 -11.56 8.50
C LYS A 388 19.72 -10.31 9.03
N ARG A 389 20.20 -9.10 8.69
CA ARG A 389 19.52 -7.84 9.07
C ARG A 389 18.12 -7.77 8.49
N ILE A 390 17.96 -8.14 7.22
CA ILE A 390 16.66 -8.17 6.55
C ILE A 390 15.73 -9.20 7.19
N TYR A 391 16.24 -10.38 7.54
CA TYR A 391 15.47 -11.38 8.27
C TYR A 391 15.01 -10.87 9.64
N LEU A 392 15.92 -10.26 10.43
CA LEU A 392 15.58 -9.69 11.73
C LEU A 392 14.53 -8.58 11.63
N ALA A 393 14.64 -7.70 10.62
CA ALA A 393 13.64 -6.66 10.36
C ALA A 393 12.25 -7.26 10.04
N ASN A 394 12.17 -8.27 9.18
CA ASN A 394 10.94 -8.99 8.89
C ASN A 394 10.39 -9.71 10.13
N ALA A 395 11.25 -10.29 10.94
CA ALA A 395 10.86 -10.99 12.17
C ALA A 395 10.24 -10.02 13.19
N LEU A 396 10.79 -8.83 13.35
CA LEU A 396 10.22 -7.76 14.18
C LEU A 396 8.86 -7.32 13.63
N ASN A 397 8.78 -6.94 12.36
CA ASN A 397 7.53 -6.46 11.73
C ASN A 397 6.38 -7.47 11.90
N LEU A 398 6.64 -8.76 11.64
CA LEU A 398 5.66 -9.84 11.75
C LEU A 398 5.37 -10.30 13.19
N SER A 399 6.16 -9.83 14.17
CA SER A 399 5.93 -10.12 15.59
C SER A 399 5.18 -8.99 16.32
N MET A 400 5.09 -7.79 15.76
CA MET A 400 4.39 -6.65 16.35
C MET A 400 2.88 -6.85 16.37
N GLN A 401 2.21 -6.33 17.41
CA GLN A 401 0.75 -6.29 17.49
C GLN A 401 0.16 -5.27 16.50
N GLY A 402 -1.01 -5.58 15.92
CA GLY A 402 -1.63 -4.81 14.85
C GLY A 402 -1.60 -5.53 13.49
N MET A 403 -2.00 -4.86 12.43
CA MET A 403 -1.89 -5.34 11.05
C MET A 403 -0.42 -5.33 10.62
N CYS A 404 -0.06 -6.16 9.66
CA CYS A 404 1.27 -6.19 9.06
C CYS A 404 1.20 -5.89 7.57
N PHE A 405 2.07 -5.02 7.10
CA PHE A 405 2.22 -4.63 5.71
C PHE A 405 3.65 -4.94 5.24
N MET A 406 3.78 -5.41 4.01
CA MET A 406 5.04 -5.74 3.37
C MET A 406 4.98 -5.34 1.90
N GLN A 407 6.00 -4.70 1.37
CA GLN A 407 6.13 -4.53 -0.07
C GLN A 407 6.53 -5.87 -0.72
N LEU A 408 5.97 -6.18 -1.87
CA LEU A 408 6.34 -7.38 -2.63
C LEU A 408 7.84 -7.36 -2.95
N GLY A 409 8.52 -8.38 -2.52
CA GLY A 409 9.97 -8.51 -2.72
C GLY A 409 10.82 -8.18 -1.50
N GLN A 410 10.24 -7.60 -0.47
CA GLN A 410 10.91 -7.38 0.80
C GLN A 410 11.53 -8.68 1.36
N GLU A 411 10.84 -9.79 1.16
CA GLU A 411 11.22 -11.13 1.61
C GLU A 411 12.25 -11.84 0.73
N PHE A 412 12.54 -11.29 -0.46
CA PHE A 412 13.59 -11.82 -1.35
C PHE A 412 14.58 -10.75 -1.84
N GLN A 413 14.77 -9.70 -1.02
CA GLN A 413 15.76 -8.66 -1.25
C GLN A 413 15.59 -7.91 -2.57
N ARG A 414 14.34 -7.50 -2.92
CA ARG A 414 14.08 -6.63 -4.06
C ARG A 414 14.91 -5.35 -3.95
N SER A 415 15.42 -4.89 -5.10
CA SER A 415 16.21 -3.66 -5.22
C SER A 415 15.64 -2.78 -6.32
N LYS A 416 15.71 -1.47 -6.12
CA LYS A 416 15.45 -0.42 -7.13
C LYS A 416 16.77 0.20 -7.64
N MET A 417 17.91 -0.27 -7.15
CA MET A 417 19.21 0.21 -7.57
C MET A 417 19.60 -0.39 -8.92
N VAL A 418 19.70 0.47 -9.94
CA VAL A 418 20.15 0.11 -11.29
C VAL A 418 21.30 1.03 -11.67
N ALA A 419 22.50 0.46 -11.78
CA ALA A 419 23.71 1.22 -12.12
C ALA A 419 23.66 1.74 -13.56
N THR A 420 23.94 3.03 -13.74
CA THR A 420 24.06 3.69 -15.05
C THR A 420 25.45 4.30 -15.30
N GLY A 421 26.38 4.19 -14.35
CA GLY A 421 27.77 4.62 -14.53
C GLY A 421 28.50 3.78 -15.57
N GLU A 422 29.43 4.39 -16.33
CA GLU A 422 30.19 3.72 -17.39
C GLU A 422 31.04 2.55 -16.87
N ASP A 423 31.43 2.59 -15.61
CA ASP A 423 32.21 1.53 -14.93
C ASP A 423 31.32 0.50 -14.20
N GLY A 424 29.99 0.58 -14.37
CA GLY A 424 29.04 -0.27 -13.69
C GLY A 424 28.73 0.13 -12.24
N ASN A 425 29.23 1.28 -11.77
CA ASN A 425 28.95 1.82 -10.46
C ASN A 425 27.64 2.63 -10.43
N TYR A 426 27.10 2.80 -9.23
CA TYR A 426 25.92 3.65 -9.00
C TYR A 426 26.33 5.13 -9.01
N THR A 427 25.56 5.91 -9.74
CA THR A 427 25.65 7.38 -9.74
C THR A 427 24.73 7.96 -8.66
N GLU A 428 24.92 9.24 -8.29
CA GLU A 428 24.00 9.96 -7.42
C GLU A 428 22.57 10.00 -7.98
N ALA A 429 22.43 10.07 -9.31
CA ALA A 429 21.12 10.01 -9.97
C ALA A 429 20.45 8.64 -9.81
N ASP A 430 21.21 7.54 -9.81
CA ASP A 430 20.68 6.20 -9.57
C ASP A 430 20.15 6.06 -8.15
N VAL A 431 20.88 6.59 -7.17
CA VAL A 431 20.48 6.64 -5.76
C VAL A 431 19.17 7.43 -5.59
N LYS A 432 19.10 8.65 -6.12
CA LYS A 432 17.88 9.47 -6.06
C LYS A 432 16.69 8.79 -6.73
N ARG A 433 16.94 8.12 -7.88
CA ARG A 433 15.91 7.39 -8.61
C ARG A 433 15.39 6.17 -7.83
N ALA A 434 16.25 5.45 -7.10
CA ALA A 434 15.84 4.34 -6.26
C ALA A 434 14.99 4.79 -5.05
N MET A 435 15.31 5.94 -4.46
CA MET A 435 14.53 6.53 -3.37
C MET A 435 13.15 7.03 -3.82
N ASN A 436 13.05 7.59 -5.02
CA ASN A 436 11.78 8.08 -5.57
C ASN A 436 11.65 7.65 -7.03
N SER A 437 11.07 6.48 -7.25
CA SER A 437 11.01 5.81 -8.55
C SER A 437 9.65 5.95 -9.27
N TYR A 438 8.82 6.94 -8.88
CA TYR A 438 7.44 7.09 -9.36
C TYR A 438 7.30 7.17 -10.90
N ASN A 439 8.30 7.69 -11.58
CA ASN A 439 8.38 7.82 -13.04
C ASN A 439 9.63 7.13 -13.63
N ALA A 440 10.28 6.26 -12.87
CA ALA A 440 11.44 5.53 -13.31
C ALA A 440 11.06 4.40 -14.30
N PRO A 441 11.95 3.97 -15.20
CA PRO A 441 11.63 2.91 -16.16
C PRO A 441 11.41 1.55 -15.50
N ASP A 442 10.79 0.63 -16.25
CA ASP A 442 10.51 -0.75 -15.80
C ASP A 442 11.75 -1.42 -15.18
N ALA A 443 12.94 -1.20 -15.71
CA ALA A 443 14.17 -1.80 -15.20
C ALA A 443 14.44 -1.49 -13.71
N VAL A 444 13.94 -0.36 -13.20
CA VAL A 444 14.05 0.04 -11.79
C VAL A 444 12.91 -0.56 -10.96
N ASN A 445 11.69 -0.51 -11.49
CA ASN A 445 10.48 -0.84 -10.72
C ASN A 445 10.04 -2.30 -10.83
N GLN A 446 10.41 -3.02 -11.93
CA GLN A 446 9.99 -4.40 -12.15
C GLN A 446 10.47 -5.35 -11.05
N VAL A 447 9.66 -6.35 -10.75
CA VAL A 447 10.06 -7.44 -9.86
C VAL A 447 10.94 -8.43 -10.61
N ASP A 448 12.18 -8.64 -10.15
CA ASP A 448 13.01 -9.75 -10.61
C ASP A 448 12.69 -11.04 -9.84
N TRP A 449 11.89 -11.89 -10.47
CA TRP A 449 11.45 -13.15 -9.87
C TRP A 449 12.54 -14.22 -9.77
N ASN A 450 13.74 -14.01 -10.33
CA ASN A 450 14.88 -14.89 -10.11
C ASN A 450 15.38 -14.80 -8.66
N GLN A 451 15.12 -13.68 -7.97
CA GLN A 451 15.50 -13.51 -6.57
C GLN A 451 14.83 -14.54 -5.65
N VAL A 452 13.62 -15.01 -6.01
CA VAL A 452 12.95 -16.08 -5.26
C VAL A 452 13.80 -17.35 -5.20
N THR A 453 14.51 -17.68 -6.28
CA THR A 453 15.42 -18.81 -6.33
C THR A 453 16.69 -18.55 -5.52
N LEU A 454 17.29 -17.36 -5.72
CA LEU A 454 18.54 -16.97 -5.09
C LEU A 454 18.39 -16.83 -3.56
N LYS A 455 17.21 -16.40 -3.09
CA LYS A 455 16.90 -16.13 -1.67
C LYS A 455 15.93 -17.16 -1.07
N LYS A 456 15.94 -18.37 -1.59
CA LYS A 456 14.97 -19.42 -1.24
C LYS A 456 14.86 -19.68 0.28
N ASP A 457 15.97 -19.66 1.00
CA ASP A 457 15.99 -19.92 2.44
C ASP A 457 15.40 -18.74 3.23
N LEU A 458 15.70 -17.50 2.85
CA LEU A 458 15.09 -16.31 3.43
C LEU A 458 13.58 -16.30 3.19
N VAL A 459 13.14 -16.55 1.96
CA VAL A 459 11.71 -16.68 1.59
C VAL A 459 11.01 -17.71 2.47
N ALA A 460 11.62 -18.89 2.65
CA ALA A 460 11.03 -19.96 3.49
C ALA A 460 10.94 -19.55 4.98
N LYS A 461 11.94 -18.85 5.50
CA LYS A 461 11.92 -18.32 6.88
C LYS A 461 10.81 -17.27 7.05
N VAL A 462 10.70 -16.31 6.13
CA VAL A 462 9.67 -15.26 6.19
C VAL A 462 8.27 -15.84 6.03
N ALA A 463 8.06 -16.83 5.15
CA ALA A 463 6.77 -17.52 5.02
C ALA A 463 6.28 -18.12 6.35
N LYS A 464 7.19 -18.71 7.16
CA LYS A 464 6.84 -19.23 8.50
C LYS A 464 6.46 -18.11 9.48
N LEU A 465 7.06 -16.92 9.35
CA LEU A 465 6.68 -15.75 10.16
C LEU A 465 5.29 -15.26 9.78
N ILE A 466 4.97 -15.22 8.48
CA ILE A 466 3.64 -14.85 7.97
C ILE A 466 2.58 -15.84 8.48
N GLU A 467 2.83 -17.13 8.37
CA GLU A 467 1.94 -18.18 8.89
C GLU A 467 1.69 -17.99 10.40
N ARG A 468 2.76 -17.77 11.19
CA ARG A 468 2.67 -17.55 12.62
C ARG A 468 1.82 -16.33 12.95
N LYS A 469 2.03 -15.19 12.26
CA LYS A 469 1.23 -13.96 12.44
C LYS A 469 -0.26 -14.20 12.25
N GLN A 470 -0.65 -15.08 11.35
CA GLN A 470 -2.05 -15.34 11.02
C GLN A 470 -2.70 -16.42 11.87
N THR A 471 -1.94 -17.41 12.31
CA THR A 471 -2.47 -18.63 12.94
C THR A 471 -2.29 -18.65 14.46
N VAL A 472 -1.31 -17.92 14.98
CA VAL A 472 -1.02 -17.87 16.41
C VAL A 472 -1.63 -16.60 17.00
N GLN A 473 -2.66 -16.77 17.85
CA GLN A 473 -3.46 -15.68 18.42
C GLN A 473 -2.59 -14.63 19.14
N GLU A 474 -1.54 -15.05 19.78
CA GLU A 474 -0.63 -14.22 20.59
C GLU A 474 0.10 -13.16 19.73
N PHE A 475 0.10 -13.26 18.41
CA PHE A 475 0.63 -12.24 17.50
C PHE A 475 -0.44 -11.33 16.91
N SER A 476 -1.72 -11.51 17.28
CA SER A 476 -2.84 -10.80 16.67
C SER A 476 -3.98 -10.51 17.66
N TYR A 477 -3.66 -10.09 18.86
CA TYR A 477 -4.67 -9.69 19.85
C TYR A 477 -5.50 -8.51 19.38
N ARG A 478 -6.79 -8.50 19.77
CA ARG A 478 -7.77 -7.47 19.37
C ARG A 478 -7.85 -6.30 20.33
N SER A 479 -7.37 -6.47 21.55
CA SER A 479 -7.42 -5.47 22.60
C SER A 479 -6.08 -5.28 23.28
N TYR A 480 -5.84 -4.09 23.81
CA TYR A 480 -4.66 -3.82 24.61
C TYR A 480 -4.67 -4.55 25.94
N ALA A 481 -5.87 -4.85 26.50
CA ALA A 481 -5.99 -5.69 27.69
C ALA A 481 -5.39 -7.08 27.43
N ASP A 482 -5.80 -7.76 26.34
CA ASP A 482 -5.24 -9.07 25.98
C ASP A 482 -3.73 -9.02 25.76
N ILE A 483 -3.22 -7.92 25.15
CA ILE A 483 -1.77 -7.74 24.93
C ILE A 483 -1.06 -7.69 26.29
N TYR A 484 -1.45 -6.80 27.19
CA TYR A 484 -0.76 -6.59 28.46
C TYR A 484 -0.94 -7.74 29.45
N ASP A 485 -2.02 -8.50 29.35
CA ASP A 485 -2.24 -9.70 30.18
C ASP A 485 -1.39 -10.89 29.76
N ASN A 486 -0.98 -10.94 28.47
CA ASN A 486 -0.31 -12.12 27.91
C ASN A 486 1.10 -11.86 27.36
N LEU A 487 1.48 -10.62 27.12
CA LEU A 487 2.78 -10.27 26.56
C LEU A 487 3.56 -9.37 27.53
N TYR A 488 4.81 -9.72 27.70
CA TYR A 488 5.77 -8.91 28.44
C TYR A 488 7.03 -8.75 27.59
N VAL A 489 7.56 -7.54 27.51
CA VAL A 489 8.83 -7.28 26.83
C VAL A 489 9.88 -6.97 27.90
N ALA A 490 10.84 -7.87 28.07
CA ALA A 490 12.06 -7.60 28.78
C ALA A 490 13.03 -6.91 27.84
N LYS A 491 13.62 -5.82 28.33
CA LYS A 491 14.76 -5.19 27.67
C LYS A 491 15.98 -5.64 28.46
N ALA A 492 16.97 -6.12 27.77
CA ALA A 492 18.31 -6.12 28.36
C ALA A 492 18.73 -4.66 28.63
N GLU A 493 19.81 -4.47 29.38
CA GLU A 493 20.32 -3.14 29.69
C GLU A 493 20.50 -2.31 28.40
N TYR A 494 20.37 -0.98 28.53
CA TYR A 494 20.60 -0.01 27.47
C TYR A 494 21.91 -0.35 26.71
N ASP A 495 21.88 -0.30 25.39
CA ASP A 495 22.97 -0.68 24.48
C ASP A 495 23.34 -2.19 24.41
N SER A 496 22.52 -3.08 24.95
CA SER A 496 22.77 -4.53 24.80
C SER A 496 22.47 -5.07 23.42
N GLY A 497 21.60 -4.37 22.65
CA GLY A 497 21.12 -4.83 21.36
C GLY A 497 20.13 -6.00 21.44
N ILE A 498 19.57 -6.31 22.62
CA ILE A 498 18.70 -7.46 22.85
C ILE A 498 17.33 -7.00 23.34
N VAL A 499 16.28 -7.49 22.69
CA VAL A 499 14.88 -7.34 23.11
C VAL A 499 14.24 -8.72 23.21
N GLU A 500 13.64 -9.04 24.35
CA GLU A 500 12.97 -10.32 24.59
C GLU A 500 11.45 -10.12 24.69
N LEU A 501 10.71 -10.75 23.81
CA LEU A 501 9.24 -10.83 23.88
C LEU A 501 8.86 -12.15 24.57
N HIS A 502 8.37 -12.06 25.79
CA HIS A 502 7.84 -13.18 26.55
C HIS A 502 6.34 -13.32 26.32
N ILE A 503 5.91 -14.49 25.93
CA ILE A 503 4.51 -14.84 25.70
C ILE A 503 4.05 -15.80 26.81
N SER A 504 3.15 -15.35 27.66
CA SER A 504 2.61 -16.14 28.78
C SER A 504 1.33 -16.92 28.44
N GLY A 505 0.69 -16.61 27.30
CA GLY A 505 -0.52 -17.28 26.83
C GLY A 505 -0.34 -18.78 26.51
N LYS A 506 -1.08 -19.30 25.55
CA LYS A 506 -1.00 -20.71 25.18
C LYS A 506 0.37 -21.10 24.57
N LEU A 507 1.01 -20.17 23.88
CA LEU A 507 2.28 -20.42 23.20
C LEU A 507 3.43 -20.66 24.18
N ARG A 508 3.51 -19.93 25.28
CA ARG A 508 4.57 -20.03 26.33
C ARG A 508 5.97 -20.09 25.75
N LYS A 509 6.35 -19.06 25.01
CA LYS A 509 7.62 -18.93 24.33
C LYS A 509 8.26 -17.57 24.61
N THR A 510 9.58 -17.53 24.53
CA THR A 510 10.36 -16.29 24.51
C THR A 510 10.98 -16.11 23.13
N PHE A 511 10.80 -14.95 22.54
CA PHE A 511 11.38 -14.53 21.28
C PHE A 511 12.46 -13.51 21.59
N VAL A 512 13.71 -13.83 21.26
CA VAL A 512 14.87 -12.98 21.50
C VAL A 512 15.31 -12.38 20.17
N PHE A 513 15.13 -11.09 20.04
CA PHE A 513 15.61 -10.29 18.91
C PHE A 513 16.98 -9.72 19.29
N ASP A 514 18.03 -10.16 18.62
CA ASP A 514 19.42 -9.81 18.90
C ASP A 514 20.03 -9.09 17.69
N ASN A 515 20.23 -7.78 17.80
CA ASN A 515 20.77 -6.99 16.69
C ASN A 515 22.30 -7.18 16.52
N MET A 516 22.99 -7.65 17.55
CA MET A 516 24.43 -7.93 17.47
C MET A 516 24.67 -9.22 16.69
N LYS A 517 23.89 -10.26 16.96
CA LYS A 517 23.88 -11.50 16.16
C LYS A 517 23.11 -11.36 14.85
N LYS A 518 22.26 -10.33 14.74
CA LYS A 518 21.36 -10.11 13.60
C LYS A 518 20.38 -11.27 13.43
N ASP A 519 19.83 -11.81 14.51
CA ASP A 519 19.01 -13.03 14.47
C ASP A 519 17.81 -12.97 15.44
N LEU A 520 16.87 -13.88 15.21
CA LEU A 520 15.76 -14.21 16.08
C LEU A 520 15.93 -15.62 16.65
N GLU A 521 16.10 -15.73 17.96
CA GLU A 521 16.09 -17.00 18.69
C GLU A 521 14.74 -17.22 19.38
N ILE A 522 14.28 -18.48 19.48
CA ILE A 522 12.98 -18.83 20.07
C ILE A 522 13.18 -19.95 21.09
N TYR A 523 12.81 -19.69 22.35
CA TYR A 523 12.95 -20.60 23.49
C TYR A 523 11.59 -21.08 24.02
#